data_57c8f0bcc2ffffc4f16a642cac1d0035
#
_entry.id   57c8f0bcc2ffffc4f16a642cac1d0035
#
_cell.length_a   1.000
_cell.length_b   1.000
_cell.length_c   1.000
_cell.angle_alpha   90.00
_cell.angle_beta   90.00
_cell.angle_gamma   90.00
#
_symmetry.space_group_name_H-M   'P 1'
#
loop_
_entity.id
_entity.type
_entity.pdbx_description
1 polymer ?
#
loop_
_entity_poly.entity_id
_entity_poly.type
_entity_poly.pdbx_seq_one_letter_code
_entity_poly.pdbx_strand_id
1 'polypeptide(L)'
;VARNLVGALKFRRLLPVADLMAERIEWLAPAHMLSGTIVPVPPAHARLRRRGFDPAGELAAALAARLEAPLANCLERRGRGRQVGRRRAERVAHPPRIQARSAAPRSVLLVDDVLTTGSTLTACAKALRAVGASRVVAVTFARRL
;
A
#
# COMPACT_ATOMS: atom_id res chain seq x y z
N VAL A 1 13.86 -14.12 4.75
CA VAL A 1 14.21 -12.71 5.03
C VAL A 1 12.98 -11.82 4.86
N ALA A 2 12.36 -11.69 3.67
CA ALA A 2 11.22 -10.81 3.42
C ALA A 2 10.03 -11.04 4.38
N ARG A 3 9.68 -12.30 4.67
CA ARG A 3 8.59 -12.64 5.60
C ARG A 3 8.85 -12.13 7.02
N ASN A 4 10.11 -12.18 7.47
CA ASN A 4 10.50 -11.71 8.79
C ASN A 4 10.46 -10.17 8.87
N LEU A 5 10.90 -9.47 7.84
CA LEU A 5 10.84 -8.01 7.76
C LEU A 5 9.40 -7.49 7.77
N VAL A 6 8.52 -8.09 6.95
CA VAL A 6 7.09 -7.76 6.95
C VAL A 6 6.45 -8.04 8.31
N GLY A 7 6.83 -9.15 8.96
CA GLY A 7 6.39 -9.48 10.32
C GLY A 7 6.87 -8.46 11.35
N ALA A 8 8.14 -8.07 11.30
CA ALA A 8 8.72 -7.10 12.21
C ALA A 8 8.08 -5.72 12.06
N LEU A 9 7.85 -5.25 10.83
CA LEU A 9 7.12 -4.01 10.58
C LEU A 9 5.69 -4.08 11.14
N LYS A 10 4.96 -5.18 10.85
CA LYS A 10 3.54 -5.33 11.23
C LYS A 10 3.28 -5.47 12.72
N PHE A 11 4.20 -6.08 13.47
CA PHE A 11 3.96 -6.46 14.87
C PHE A 11 4.82 -5.72 15.87
N ARG A 12 5.94 -5.11 15.46
CA ARG A 12 6.89 -4.46 16.35
C ARG A 12 7.07 -2.96 16.10
N ARG A 13 6.40 -2.39 15.09
CA ARG A 13 6.54 -0.96 14.69
C ARG A 13 8.00 -0.52 14.60
N LEU A 14 8.85 -1.36 14.04
CA LEU A 14 10.26 -1.02 13.86
C LEU A 14 10.40 -0.12 12.63
N LEU A 15 10.42 1.20 12.84
CA LEU A 15 10.62 2.20 11.77
C LEU A 15 11.88 1.93 10.92
N PRO A 16 13.01 1.49 11.49
CA PRO A 16 14.17 1.09 10.69
C PRO A 16 13.89 -0.04 9.69
N VAL A 17 12.88 -0.87 9.96
CA VAL A 17 12.46 -1.93 9.02
C VAL A 17 11.76 -1.36 7.80
N ALA A 18 10.95 -0.30 7.95
CA ALA A 18 10.31 0.38 6.82
C ALA A 18 11.36 1.00 5.90
N ASP A 19 12.39 1.62 6.46
CA ASP A 19 13.49 2.20 5.69
C ASP A 19 14.30 1.12 4.94
N LEU A 20 14.64 0.02 5.59
CA LEU A 20 15.31 -1.11 4.93
C LEU A 20 14.44 -1.73 3.81
N MET A 21 13.12 -1.80 4.01
CA MET A 21 12.20 -2.29 2.97
C MET A 21 12.15 -1.32 1.79
N ALA A 22 12.12 -0.02 2.05
CA ALA A 22 12.13 1.03 1.03
C ALA A 22 13.44 1.02 0.23
N GLU A 23 14.58 0.88 0.91
CA GLU A 23 15.89 0.70 0.27
C GLU A 23 15.91 -0.48 -0.70
N ARG A 24 15.36 -1.61 -0.30
CA ARG A 24 15.29 -2.80 -1.15
C ARG A 24 14.38 -2.61 -2.36
N ILE A 25 13.26 -1.89 -2.21
CA ILE A 25 12.40 -1.54 -3.33
C ILE A 25 13.15 -0.63 -4.31
N GLU A 26 13.80 0.41 -3.82
CA GLU A 26 14.60 1.33 -4.63
C GLU A 26 15.68 0.61 -5.44
N TRP A 27 16.36 -0.36 -4.81
CA TRP A 27 17.44 -1.12 -5.44
C TRP A 27 16.97 -2.13 -6.48
N LEU A 28 15.82 -2.77 -6.28
CA LEU A 28 15.35 -3.90 -7.07
C LEU A 28 14.32 -3.52 -8.13
N ALA A 29 13.55 -2.45 -7.92
CA ALA A 29 12.55 -2.03 -8.87
C ALA A 29 13.17 -1.17 -9.99
N PRO A 30 12.72 -1.33 -11.25
CA PRO A 30 13.19 -0.48 -12.34
C PRO A 30 12.90 0.99 -12.05
N ALA A 31 13.91 1.87 -12.20
CA ALA A 31 13.81 3.29 -11.84
C ALA A 31 12.64 4.00 -12.53
N HIS A 32 12.32 3.65 -13.79
CA HIS A 32 11.19 4.25 -14.52
C HIS A 32 9.82 3.90 -13.92
N MET A 33 9.73 2.85 -13.09
CA MET A 33 8.51 2.48 -12.37
C MET A 33 8.34 3.25 -11.07
N LEU A 34 9.44 3.73 -10.47
CA LEU A 34 9.47 4.42 -9.19
C LEU A 34 9.21 5.92 -9.29
N SER A 35 8.45 6.37 -10.30
CA SER A 35 8.16 7.78 -10.54
C SER A 35 6.70 8.14 -10.23
N GLY A 36 6.48 9.38 -9.82
CA GLY A 36 5.17 9.94 -9.51
C GLY A 36 4.95 10.20 -8.02
N THR A 37 3.76 10.61 -7.66
CA THR A 37 3.38 10.81 -6.26
C THR A 37 3.14 9.46 -5.59
N ILE A 38 3.75 9.27 -4.44
CA ILE A 38 3.59 8.04 -3.65
C ILE A 38 2.26 8.09 -2.91
N VAL A 39 1.48 7.02 -3.03
CA VAL A 39 0.19 6.86 -2.37
C VAL A 39 0.16 5.52 -1.65
N PRO A 40 0.02 5.49 -0.31
CA PRO A 40 -0.12 4.24 0.41
C PRO A 40 -1.48 3.60 0.18
N VAL A 41 -1.52 2.28 0.16
CA VAL A 41 -2.78 1.52 0.22
C VAL A 41 -3.42 1.75 1.60
N PRO A 42 -4.69 2.19 1.68
CA PRO A 42 -5.30 2.50 2.95
C PRO A 42 -5.54 1.24 3.80
N PRO A 43 -5.20 1.27 5.10
CA PRO A 43 -5.36 0.13 6.00
C PRO A 43 -6.83 -0.17 6.26
N ALA A 44 -7.14 -1.43 6.61
CA ALA A 44 -8.44 -1.74 7.18
C ALA A 44 -8.55 -1.14 8.59
N HIS A 45 -9.62 -0.40 8.89
CA HIS A 45 -9.82 0.28 10.18
C HIS A 45 -9.65 -0.65 11.40
N ALA A 46 -10.14 -1.89 11.31
CA ALA A 46 -9.96 -2.87 12.39
C ALA A 46 -8.50 -3.25 12.61
N ARG A 47 -7.68 -3.29 11.55
CA ARG A 47 -6.25 -3.58 11.66
C ARG A 47 -5.49 -2.37 12.21
N LEU A 48 -5.84 -1.16 11.78
CA LEU A 48 -5.25 0.08 12.27
C LEU A 48 -5.50 0.23 13.78
N ARG A 49 -6.75 0.05 14.24
CA ARG A 49 -7.08 0.09 15.67
C ARG A 49 -6.34 -0.96 16.49
N ARG A 50 -6.21 -2.20 15.97
CA ARG A 50 -5.52 -3.28 16.68
C ARG A 50 -4.01 -3.10 16.75
N ARG A 51 -3.39 -2.54 15.71
CA ARG A 51 -1.93 -2.39 15.59
C ARG A 51 -1.43 -1.04 16.06
N GLY A 52 -2.28 -0.01 16.05
CA GLY A 52 -1.90 1.36 16.38
C GLY A 52 -1.06 2.08 15.32
N PHE A 53 -0.79 1.46 14.16
CA PHE A 53 -0.03 2.05 13.05
C PHE A 53 -0.37 1.39 11.71
N ASP A 54 0.03 2.06 10.62
CA ASP A 54 -0.20 1.64 9.23
C ASP A 54 1.12 1.21 8.55
N PRO A 55 1.36 -0.09 8.35
CA PRO A 55 2.60 -0.57 7.72
C PRO A 55 2.81 -0.05 6.29
N ALA A 56 1.74 0.04 5.49
CA ALA A 56 1.83 0.57 4.12
C ALA A 56 2.14 2.07 4.13
N GLY A 57 1.55 2.81 5.07
CA GLY A 57 1.84 4.24 5.28
C GLY A 57 3.30 4.49 5.69
N GLU A 58 3.83 3.71 6.64
CA GLU A 58 5.23 3.81 7.07
C GLU A 58 6.20 3.48 5.92
N LEU A 59 5.93 2.41 5.16
CA LEU A 59 6.73 2.05 4.00
C LEU A 59 6.67 3.13 2.90
N ALA A 60 5.48 3.68 2.64
CA ALA A 60 5.29 4.76 1.67
C ALA A 60 6.05 6.02 2.07
N ALA A 61 6.03 6.39 3.35
CA ALA A 61 6.76 7.54 3.87
C ALA A 61 8.28 7.36 3.74
N ALA A 62 8.80 6.17 4.09
CA ALA A 62 10.22 5.85 3.93
C ALA A 62 10.64 5.89 2.45
N LEU A 63 9.83 5.33 1.56
CA LEU A 63 10.11 5.34 0.12
C LEU A 63 10.04 6.75 -0.47
N ALA A 64 9.09 7.57 -0.04
CA ALA A 64 8.95 8.97 -0.45
C ALA A 64 10.19 9.80 -0.07
N ALA A 65 10.69 9.62 1.14
CA ALA A 65 11.90 10.29 1.60
C ALA A 65 13.13 9.88 0.77
N ARG A 66 13.28 8.59 0.47
CA ARG A 66 14.42 8.07 -0.32
C ARG A 66 14.39 8.54 -1.78
N LEU A 67 13.22 8.55 -2.39
CA LEU A 67 13.04 8.96 -3.80
C LEU A 67 12.86 10.47 -3.96
N GLU A 68 12.89 11.25 -2.87
CA GLU A 68 12.55 12.68 -2.86
C GLU A 68 11.22 12.97 -3.59
N ALA A 69 10.26 12.06 -3.43
CA ALA A 69 8.98 12.09 -4.11
C ALA A 69 7.86 12.61 -3.21
N PRO A 70 6.84 13.30 -3.76
CA PRO A 70 5.69 13.72 -2.98
C PRO A 70 4.89 12.52 -2.47
N LEU A 71 4.35 12.64 -1.25
CA LEU A 71 3.48 11.68 -0.59
C LEU A 71 2.06 12.24 -0.49
N ALA A 72 1.04 11.46 -0.89
CA ALA A 72 -0.34 11.87 -0.79
C ALA A 72 -1.23 10.76 -0.21
N ASN A 73 -2.01 11.09 0.83
CA ASN A 73 -2.99 10.19 1.44
C ASN A 73 -4.40 10.47 0.87
N CYS A 74 -4.59 10.22 -0.42
CA CYS A 74 -5.83 10.53 -1.13
C CYS A 74 -6.83 9.37 -1.20
N LEU A 75 -6.54 8.23 -0.58
CA LEU A 75 -7.42 7.08 -0.54
C LEU A 75 -7.92 6.77 0.86
N GLU A 76 -9.14 6.24 0.96
CA GLU A 76 -9.68 5.67 2.17
C GLU A 76 -10.38 4.33 1.91
N ARG A 77 -10.39 3.47 2.93
CA ARG A 77 -11.17 2.23 2.89
C ARG A 77 -12.51 2.45 3.56
N ARG A 78 -13.60 2.24 2.83
CA ARG A 78 -14.97 2.32 3.34
C ARG A 78 -15.48 0.98 3.85
N GLY A 79 -16.34 1.04 4.87
CA GLY A 79 -17.05 -0.11 5.44
C GLY A 79 -16.43 -0.64 6.74
N ARG A 80 -17.29 -1.08 7.66
CA ARG A 80 -16.88 -1.80 8.88
C ARG A 80 -16.46 -3.21 8.48
N GLY A 81 -15.15 -3.40 8.26
CA GLY A 81 -14.60 -4.66 7.82
C GLY A 81 -14.63 -5.75 8.89
N ARG A 82 -15.70 -6.52 8.98
CA ARG A 82 -15.64 -7.88 9.50
C ARG A 82 -15.08 -8.81 8.40
N GLN A 83 -13.82 -8.61 8.03
CA GLN A 83 -13.13 -9.50 7.09
C GLN A 83 -11.93 -10.19 7.77
N VAL A 84 -12.00 -10.38 9.10
CA VAL A 84 -11.04 -11.21 9.80
C VAL A 84 -11.42 -12.66 9.52
N GLY A 85 -10.53 -13.43 8.89
CA GLY A 85 -10.70 -14.86 8.65
C GLY A 85 -11.23 -15.29 7.28
N ARG A 86 -11.57 -14.41 6.35
CA ARG A 86 -12.02 -14.81 5.00
C ARG A 86 -10.92 -15.51 4.20
N ARG A 87 -11.29 -16.64 3.58
CA ARG A 87 -10.43 -17.42 2.69
C ARG A 87 -10.05 -16.60 1.43
N ARG A 88 -8.97 -17.01 0.73
CA ARG A 88 -8.45 -16.31 -0.46
C ARG A 88 -9.53 -16.09 -1.55
N ALA A 89 -10.35 -17.10 -1.81
CA ALA A 89 -11.46 -17.04 -2.78
C ALA A 89 -12.50 -15.97 -2.44
N GLU A 90 -12.88 -15.83 -1.15
CA GLU A 90 -13.83 -14.82 -0.70
C GLU A 90 -13.31 -13.38 -0.82
N ARG A 91 -11.98 -13.19 -0.77
CA ARG A 91 -11.35 -11.86 -0.97
C ARG A 91 -11.36 -11.43 -2.43
N VAL A 92 -11.32 -12.38 -3.36
CA VAL A 92 -11.46 -12.12 -4.80
C VAL A 92 -12.91 -11.78 -5.13
N ALA A 93 -13.87 -12.53 -4.57
CA ALA A 93 -15.31 -12.32 -4.79
C ALA A 93 -15.83 -11.00 -4.17
N HIS A 94 -15.22 -10.54 -3.06
CA HIS A 94 -15.63 -9.32 -2.35
C HIS A 94 -14.41 -8.39 -2.15
N PRO A 95 -14.01 -7.64 -3.17
CA PRO A 95 -12.91 -6.69 -3.06
C PRO A 95 -13.22 -5.62 -2.01
N PRO A 96 -12.18 -5.06 -1.36
CA PRO A 96 -12.39 -3.99 -0.39
C PRO A 96 -12.99 -2.77 -1.08
N ARG A 97 -13.91 -2.10 -0.41
CA ARG A 97 -14.45 -0.82 -0.89
C ARG A 97 -13.42 0.27 -0.63
N ILE A 98 -12.79 0.73 -1.68
CA ILE A 98 -11.84 1.84 -1.67
C ILE A 98 -12.47 3.03 -2.39
N GLN A 99 -12.30 4.21 -1.84
CA GLN A 99 -12.67 5.46 -2.52
C GLN A 99 -11.58 6.51 -2.37
N ALA A 100 -11.58 7.46 -3.29
CA ALA A 100 -10.74 8.65 -3.19
C ALA A 100 -11.38 9.67 -2.25
N ARG A 101 -10.55 10.35 -1.45
CA ARG A 101 -10.93 11.45 -0.54
C ARG A 101 -10.72 12.81 -1.18
N SER A 102 -9.91 12.87 -2.24
CA SER A 102 -9.53 14.08 -2.97
C SER A 102 -9.18 13.72 -4.41
N ALA A 103 -8.94 14.74 -5.26
CA ALA A 103 -8.38 14.53 -6.58
C ALA A 103 -7.05 13.77 -6.51
N ALA A 104 -6.83 12.86 -7.45
CA ALA A 104 -5.59 12.11 -7.52
C ALA A 104 -4.53 12.87 -8.32
N PRO A 105 -3.24 12.70 -7.96
CA PRO A 105 -2.13 13.08 -8.83
C PRO A 105 -2.21 12.33 -10.18
N ARG A 106 -1.75 12.95 -11.26
CA ARG A 106 -1.78 12.35 -12.59
C ARG A 106 -0.95 11.04 -12.68
N SER A 107 0.22 11.04 -12.04
CA SER A 107 1.09 9.85 -11.96
C SER A 107 1.22 9.41 -10.52
N VAL A 108 0.85 8.18 -10.23
CA VAL A 108 0.83 7.59 -8.89
C VAL A 108 1.70 6.36 -8.82
N LEU A 109 2.53 6.30 -7.78
CA LEU A 109 3.19 5.08 -7.31
C LEU A 109 2.43 4.58 -6.06
N LEU A 110 1.60 3.56 -6.24
CA LEU A 110 0.81 2.94 -5.18
C LEU A 110 1.68 1.96 -4.38
N VAL A 111 1.74 2.10 -3.06
CA VAL A 111 2.62 1.31 -2.19
C VAL A 111 1.81 0.45 -1.21
N ASP A 112 2.14 -0.84 -1.15
CA ASP A 112 1.63 -1.78 -0.15
C ASP A 112 2.78 -2.67 0.37
N ASP A 113 2.62 -3.27 1.54
CA ASP A 113 3.66 -4.14 2.13
C ASP A 113 3.65 -5.55 1.50
N VAL A 114 2.48 -6.11 1.23
CA VAL A 114 2.35 -7.49 0.73
C VAL A 114 1.26 -7.64 -0.33
N LEU A 115 1.64 -8.11 -1.49
CA LEU A 115 0.72 -8.59 -2.51
C LEU A 115 0.18 -9.99 -2.14
N THR A 116 -1.13 -10.11 -2.03
CA THR A 116 -1.81 -11.42 -1.87
C THR A 116 -2.57 -11.81 -3.14
N THR A 117 -3.76 -11.26 -3.34
CA THR A 117 -4.59 -11.50 -4.53
C THR A 117 -4.56 -10.34 -5.52
N GLY A 118 -4.03 -9.19 -5.13
CA GLY A 118 -4.07 -7.96 -5.92
C GLY A 118 -5.40 -7.21 -5.88
N SER A 119 -6.45 -7.78 -5.28
CA SER A 119 -7.79 -7.17 -5.26
C SER A 119 -7.80 -5.77 -4.62
N THR A 120 -7.01 -5.54 -3.57
CA THR A 120 -6.88 -4.23 -2.93
C THR A 120 -6.18 -3.24 -3.86
N LEU A 121 -5.08 -3.63 -4.49
CA LEU A 121 -4.37 -2.77 -5.44
C LEU A 121 -5.24 -2.40 -6.63
N THR A 122 -5.99 -3.36 -7.16
CA THR A 122 -6.94 -3.12 -8.26
C THR A 122 -8.05 -2.13 -7.84
N ALA A 123 -8.61 -2.27 -6.64
CA ALA A 123 -9.61 -1.34 -6.12
C ALA A 123 -9.04 0.07 -5.92
N CYS A 124 -7.82 0.19 -5.40
CA CYS A 124 -7.11 1.47 -5.26
C CYS A 124 -6.87 2.13 -6.62
N ALA A 125 -6.37 1.38 -7.60
CA ALA A 125 -6.11 1.89 -8.94
C ALA A 125 -7.38 2.38 -9.64
N LYS A 126 -8.49 1.67 -9.49
CA LYS A 126 -9.81 2.11 -10.00
C LYS A 126 -10.25 3.42 -9.35
N ALA A 127 -10.17 3.53 -8.02
CA ALA A 127 -10.53 4.73 -7.29
C ALA A 127 -9.69 5.95 -7.70
N LEU A 128 -8.37 5.77 -7.86
CA LEU A 128 -7.45 6.82 -8.30
C LEU A 128 -7.75 7.30 -9.72
N ARG A 129 -7.98 6.37 -10.65
CA ARG A 129 -8.32 6.71 -12.05
C ARG A 129 -9.65 7.45 -12.15
N ALA A 130 -10.63 7.11 -11.33
CA ALA A 130 -11.93 7.78 -11.30
C ALA A 130 -11.83 9.27 -10.92
N VAL A 131 -10.76 9.69 -10.26
CA VAL A 131 -10.55 11.08 -9.79
C VAL A 131 -9.29 11.73 -10.39
N GLY A 132 -8.83 11.27 -11.56
CA GLY A 132 -7.88 11.99 -12.40
C GLY A 132 -6.50 11.35 -12.59
N ALA A 133 -6.18 10.22 -11.96
CA ALA A 133 -4.91 9.54 -12.21
C ALA A 133 -4.89 8.93 -13.62
N SER A 134 -3.92 9.35 -14.43
CA SER A 134 -3.67 8.79 -15.77
C SER A 134 -2.70 7.62 -15.76
N ARG A 135 -1.75 7.64 -14.82
CA ARG A 135 -0.77 6.56 -14.63
C ARG A 135 -0.82 6.06 -13.19
N VAL A 136 -1.00 4.76 -12.99
CA VAL A 136 -0.91 4.11 -11.68
C VAL A 136 -0.01 2.90 -11.80
N VAL A 137 1.11 2.92 -11.11
CA VAL A 137 2.01 1.79 -10.94
C VAL A 137 1.92 1.35 -9.49
N ALA A 138 1.97 0.06 -9.22
CA ALA A 138 1.97 -0.47 -7.87
C ALA A 138 3.29 -1.17 -7.56
N VAL A 139 3.80 -0.95 -6.36
CA VAL A 139 4.95 -1.65 -5.80
C VAL A 139 4.60 -2.27 -4.46
N THR A 140 5.09 -3.49 -4.25
CA THR A 140 4.94 -4.19 -2.96
C THR A 140 6.27 -4.80 -2.56
N PHE A 141 6.56 -4.80 -1.26
CA PHE A 141 7.81 -5.36 -0.77
C PHE A 141 7.85 -6.88 -0.90
N ALA A 142 6.73 -7.56 -0.69
CA ALA A 142 6.65 -9.01 -0.75
C ALA A 142 5.39 -9.51 -1.46
N ARG A 143 5.48 -10.73 -2.03
CA ARG A 143 4.34 -11.47 -2.55
C ARG A 143 4.10 -12.70 -1.70
N ARG A 144 2.86 -12.95 -1.35
CA ARG A 144 2.44 -14.21 -0.74
C ARG A 144 1.96 -15.16 -1.84
N LEU A 145 2.69 -16.24 -2.01
CA LEU A 145 2.33 -17.37 -2.88
C LEU A 145 1.25 -18.23 -2.24
#